data_49d26917cf284f8bc12770438f5c52fd
#
_entry.id   49d26917cf284f8bc12770438f5c52fd
#
_cell.length_a   1.000
_cell.length_b   1.000
_cell.length_c   1.000
_cell.angle_alpha   90.00
_cell.angle_beta   90.00
_cell.angle_gamma   90.00
#
_symmetry.space_group_name_H-M   'P 1'
#
loop_
_entity.id
_entity.type
_entity.pdbx_description
1 polymer ?
#
loop_
_entity_poly.entity_id
_entity_poly.type
_entity_poly.pdbx_seq_one_letter_code
_entity_poly.pdbx_strand_id
1 'polypeptide(L)'
;MMQEFYASDAVSTNGSLEIFEADINECISGSAYLEGYVIERDDTTVGYGMLARSYSTEFGKPCVWIEDLYLKDECRGCGLGTQFIEYVNGLYPNALLRLEVEAENDSAIRVYKRCGFDFLPYLEMKK
;
A
#
# COMPACT_ATOMS: atom_id res chain seq x y z
N MET A 1 -9.14 -1.00 -11.24
CA MET A 1 -8.58 -0.41 -10.01
C MET A 1 -7.10 -0.06 -10.15
N MET A 2 -6.20 -0.99 -10.47
CA MET A 2 -4.77 -0.66 -10.63
C MET A 2 -4.52 0.41 -11.69
N GLN A 3 -5.15 0.31 -12.84
CA GLN A 3 -5.04 1.35 -13.89
C GLN A 3 -5.48 2.75 -13.40
N GLU A 4 -6.55 2.83 -12.62
CA GLU A 4 -7.02 4.09 -12.04
C GLU A 4 -6.06 4.64 -10.99
N PHE A 5 -5.52 3.76 -10.13
CA PHE A 5 -4.54 4.13 -9.13
C PHE A 5 -3.25 4.69 -9.77
N TYR A 6 -2.66 3.97 -10.72
CA TYR A 6 -1.42 4.39 -11.37
C TYR A 6 -1.59 5.54 -12.39
N ALA A 7 -2.82 5.90 -12.73
CA ALA A 7 -3.12 7.09 -13.51
C ALA A 7 -3.48 8.32 -12.64
N SER A 8 -3.48 8.17 -11.30
CA SER A 8 -3.81 9.24 -10.37
C SER A 8 -2.57 9.99 -9.90
N ASP A 9 -2.78 11.13 -9.22
CA ASP A 9 -1.72 11.94 -8.61
C ASP A 9 -1.05 11.26 -7.40
N ALA A 10 -1.52 10.08 -7.01
CA ALA A 10 -0.94 9.31 -5.91
C ALA A 10 0.37 8.60 -6.29
N VAL A 11 0.67 8.50 -7.58
CA VAL A 11 1.83 7.76 -8.11
C VAL A 11 2.59 8.60 -9.12
N SER A 12 3.90 8.63 -9.01
CA SER A 12 4.79 9.41 -9.89
C SER A 12 4.94 8.83 -11.30
N THR A 13 4.61 7.55 -11.49
CA THR A 13 4.80 6.85 -12.77
C THR A 13 3.54 6.11 -13.18
N ASN A 14 3.28 6.09 -14.49
CA ASN A 14 2.19 5.28 -15.03
C ASN A 14 2.60 3.80 -15.08
N GLY A 15 1.70 2.93 -14.65
CA GLY A 15 1.83 1.50 -14.86
C GLY A 15 1.41 1.08 -16.27
N SER A 16 1.57 -0.21 -16.57
CA SER A 16 1.04 -0.82 -17.79
C SER A 16 0.25 -2.08 -17.44
N LEU A 17 -0.59 -2.52 -18.38
CA LEU A 17 -1.37 -3.75 -18.20
C LEU A 17 -0.44 -4.96 -17.94
N GLU A 18 0.70 -5.03 -18.63
CA GLU A 18 1.69 -6.08 -18.45
C GLU A 18 2.26 -6.11 -17.03
N ILE A 19 2.56 -4.93 -16.45
CA ILE A 19 3.02 -4.81 -15.06
C ILE A 19 1.92 -5.27 -14.11
N PHE A 20 0.68 -4.82 -14.30
CA PHE A 20 -0.42 -5.19 -13.41
C PHE A 20 -0.73 -6.69 -13.44
N GLU A 21 -0.65 -7.31 -14.62
CA GLU A 21 -0.79 -8.77 -14.74
C GLU A 21 0.36 -9.51 -14.05
N ALA A 22 1.60 -9.01 -14.16
CA ALA A 22 2.74 -9.57 -13.46
C ALA A 22 2.58 -9.47 -11.94
N ASP A 23 2.12 -8.34 -11.41
CA ASP A 23 1.88 -8.14 -9.98
C ASP A 23 0.81 -9.10 -9.44
N ILE A 24 -0.30 -9.25 -10.17
CA ILE A 24 -1.37 -10.19 -9.79
C ILE A 24 -0.85 -11.63 -9.82
N ASN A 25 -0.10 -12.02 -10.86
CA ASN A 25 0.47 -13.35 -10.96
C ASN A 25 1.46 -13.63 -9.83
N GLU A 26 2.26 -12.64 -9.44
CA GLU A 26 3.16 -12.74 -8.29
C GLU A 26 2.39 -13.01 -6.99
N CYS A 27 1.29 -12.30 -6.77
CA CYS A 27 0.43 -12.53 -5.61
C CYS A 27 -0.20 -13.93 -5.62
N ILE A 28 -0.72 -14.38 -6.77
CA ILE A 28 -1.42 -15.68 -6.90
C ILE A 28 -0.45 -16.85 -6.78
N SER A 29 0.78 -16.70 -7.22
CA SER A 29 1.80 -17.78 -7.21
C SER A 29 2.28 -18.18 -5.81
N GLY A 30 1.84 -17.49 -4.75
CA GLY A 30 2.31 -17.69 -3.39
C GLY A 30 3.73 -17.17 -3.18
N SER A 31 4.07 -16.08 -3.83
CA SER A 31 5.36 -15.40 -3.69
C SER A 31 5.73 -15.13 -2.25
N ALA A 32 7.02 -15.23 -1.94
CA ALA A 32 7.56 -14.78 -0.66
C ALA A 32 7.64 -13.23 -0.56
N TYR A 33 7.46 -12.52 -1.65
CA TYR A 33 7.69 -11.07 -1.73
C TYR A 33 6.41 -10.24 -1.70
N LEU A 34 5.35 -10.67 -2.38
CA LEU A 34 4.17 -9.86 -2.61
C LEU A 34 2.89 -10.56 -2.17
N GLU A 35 2.04 -9.83 -1.47
CA GLU A 35 0.70 -10.24 -1.08
C GLU A 35 -0.32 -9.22 -1.60
N GLY A 36 -1.40 -9.72 -2.21
CA GLY A 36 -2.50 -8.89 -2.69
C GLY A 36 -3.78 -9.09 -1.88
N TYR A 37 -4.49 -8.02 -1.63
CA TYR A 37 -5.76 -7.99 -0.89
C TYR A 37 -6.82 -7.25 -1.68
N VAL A 38 -8.02 -7.80 -1.70
CA VAL A 38 -9.21 -7.12 -2.19
C VAL A 38 -9.96 -6.56 -0.99
N ILE A 39 -10.35 -5.29 -1.04
CA ILE A 39 -11.13 -4.63 0.00
C ILE A 39 -12.59 -4.65 -0.46
N GLU A 40 -13.43 -5.28 0.35
CA GLU A 40 -14.87 -5.39 0.09
C GLU A 40 -15.67 -4.67 1.17
N ARG A 41 -16.80 -4.11 0.76
CA ARG A 41 -17.80 -3.53 1.62
C ARG A 41 -19.17 -3.91 1.08
N ASP A 42 -20.01 -4.51 1.94
CA ASP A 42 -21.37 -4.96 1.57
C ASP A 42 -21.36 -5.84 0.29
N ASP A 43 -20.47 -6.85 0.24
CA ASP A 43 -20.25 -7.77 -0.87
C ASP A 43 -19.83 -7.10 -2.20
N THR A 44 -19.36 -5.87 -2.14
CA THR A 44 -18.88 -5.11 -3.29
C THR A 44 -17.41 -4.77 -3.14
N THR A 45 -16.62 -5.04 -4.18
CA THR A 45 -15.20 -4.65 -4.23
C THR A 45 -15.09 -3.13 -4.30
N VAL A 46 -14.45 -2.54 -3.30
CA VAL A 46 -14.30 -1.08 -3.16
C VAL A 46 -12.86 -0.59 -3.21
N GLY A 47 -11.89 -1.52 -3.18
CA GLY A 47 -10.48 -1.17 -3.23
C GLY A 47 -9.58 -2.39 -3.27
N TYR A 48 -8.28 -2.15 -3.18
CA TYR A 48 -7.26 -3.19 -3.03
C TYR A 48 -6.04 -2.66 -2.29
N GLY A 49 -5.24 -3.58 -1.77
CA GLY A 49 -3.93 -3.28 -1.22
C GLY A 49 -2.90 -4.30 -1.65
N MET A 50 -1.65 -3.89 -1.76
CA MET A 50 -0.52 -4.77 -1.98
C MET A 50 0.55 -4.54 -0.93
N LEU A 51 1.11 -5.64 -0.43
CA LEU A 51 2.13 -5.64 0.62
C LEU A 51 3.38 -6.33 0.11
N ALA A 52 4.54 -5.68 0.24
CA ALA A 52 5.84 -6.30 -0.01
C ALA A 52 6.56 -6.58 1.31
N ARG A 53 7.14 -7.78 1.42
CA ARG A 53 7.84 -8.22 2.62
C ARG A 53 9.35 -8.08 2.47
N SER A 54 10.00 -7.56 3.49
CA SER A 54 11.44 -7.40 3.56
C SER A 54 11.94 -7.46 5.01
N TYR A 55 13.21 -7.19 5.20
CA TYR A 55 13.83 -7.06 6.52
C TYR A 55 14.59 -5.73 6.59
N SER A 56 14.38 -4.97 7.64
CA SER A 56 15.10 -3.72 7.87
C SER A 56 16.33 -3.97 8.74
N THR A 57 17.50 -3.77 8.18
CA THR A 57 18.77 -3.89 8.93
C THR A 57 18.96 -2.72 9.90
N GLU A 58 18.48 -1.54 9.55
CA GLU A 58 18.55 -0.35 10.41
C GLU A 58 17.72 -0.53 11.69
N PHE A 59 16.52 -1.08 11.57
CA PHE A 59 15.62 -1.29 12.70
C PHE A 59 15.70 -2.70 13.29
N GLY A 60 16.45 -3.61 12.65
CA GLY A 60 16.69 -4.96 13.14
C GLY A 60 15.43 -5.84 13.23
N LYS A 61 14.49 -5.69 12.31
CA LYS A 61 13.20 -6.40 12.33
C LYS A 61 12.60 -6.64 10.95
N PRO A 62 11.66 -7.56 10.83
CA PRO A 62 10.85 -7.69 9.60
C PRO A 62 10.19 -6.36 9.23
N CYS A 63 10.09 -6.12 7.95
CA CYS A 63 9.49 -4.91 7.38
C CYS A 63 8.43 -5.29 6.36
N VAL A 64 7.28 -4.65 6.43
CA VAL A 64 6.20 -4.77 5.47
C VAL A 64 5.96 -3.41 4.84
N TRP A 65 6.10 -3.35 3.52
CA TRP A 65 5.78 -2.18 2.73
C TRP A 65 4.35 -2.25 2.24
N ILE A 66 3.60 -1.19 2.45
CA ILE A 66 2.32 -1.00 1.78
C ILE A 66 2.66 -0.38 0.42
N GLU A 67 2.77 -1.24 -0.60
CA GLU A 67 3.12 -0.84 -1.97
C GLU A 67 1.97 -0.09 -2.62
N ASP A 68 0.76 -0.68 -2.57
CA ASP A 68 -0.45 -0.07 -3.08
C ASP A 68 -1.53 -0.05 -1.99
N LEU A 69 -2.26 1.04 -1.90
CA LEU A 69 -3.52 1.15 -1.19
C LEU A 69 -4.46 2.06 -1.98
N TYR A 70 -5.42 1.44 -2.64
CA TYR A 70 -6.40 2.11 -3.47
C TYR A 70 -7.82 1.88 -2.96
N LEU A 71 -8.59 2.94 -2.91
CA LEU A 71 -10.04 2.92 -2.69
C LEU A 71 -10.73 3.67 -3.81
N LYS A 72 -11.85 3.15 -4.29
CA LYS A 72 -12.70 3.86 -5.24
C LYS A 72 -13.15 5.19 -4.65
N ASP A 73 -13.26 6.22 -5.48
CA ASP A 73 -13.52 7.60 -5.06
C ASP A 73 -14.74 7.72 -4.14
N GLU A 74 -15.83 7.03 -4.50
CA GLU A 74 -17.08 7.02 -3.74
C GLU A 74 -16.97 6.33 -2.37
N CYS A 75 -15.89 5.58 -2.14
CA CYS A 75 -15.65 4.85 -0.89
C CYS A 75 -14.58 5.50 -0.01
N ARG A 76 -14.02 6.62 -0.44
CA ARG A 76 -13.03 7.37 0.33
C ARG A 76 -13.68 8.18 1.46
N GLY A 77 -12.88 8.52 2.47
CA GLY A 77 -13.32 9.34 3.60
C GLY A 77 -14.22 8.64 4.62
N CYS A 78 -14.39 7.32 4.53
CA CYS A 78 -15.20 6.53 5.46
C CYS A 78 -14.38 5.58 6.36
N GLY A 79 -13.06 5.76 6.42
CA GLY A 79 -12.19 5.02 7.34
C GLY A 79 -11.68 3.67 6.83
N LEU A 80 -11.98 3.26 5.60
CA LEU A 80 -11.54 1.97 5.06
C LEU A 80 -10.02 1.87 4.93
N GLY A 81 -9.34 2.95 4.56
CA GLY A 81 -7.88 2.97 4.51
C GLY A 81 -7.25 2.74 5.89
N THR A 82 -7.78 3.39 6.91
CA THR A 82 -7.37 3.18 8.31
C THR A 82 -7.61 1.74 8.73
N GLN A 83 -8.78 1.17 8.44
CA GLN A 83 -9.10 -0.22 8.77
C GLN A 83 -8.14 -1.20 8.08
N PHE A 84 -7.78 -0.95 6.82
CA PHE A 84 -6.80 -1.77 6.12
C PHE A 84 -5.42 -1.72 6.80
N ILE A 85 -4.95 -0.53 7.16
CA ILE A 85 -3.67 -0.37 7.88
C ILE A 85 -3.69 -1.08 9.22
N GLU A 86 -4.78 -0.96 9.99
CA GLU A 86 -4.94 -1.67 11.26
C GLU A 86 -4.96 -3.19 11.07
N TYR A 87 -5.61 -3.67 10.02
CA TYR A 87 -5.59 -5.09 9.65
C TYR A 87 -4.17 -5.58 9.37
N VAL A 88 -3.40 -4.84 8.56
CA VAL A 88 -1.99 -5.16 8.26
C VAL A 88 -1.15 -5.18 9.54
N ASN A 89 -1.35 -4.20 10.41
CA ASN A 89 -0.65 -4.14 11.70
C ASN A 89 -0.98 -5.35 12.59
N GLY A 90 -2.21 -5.82 12.54
CA GLY A 90 -2.64 -7.04 13.23
C GLY A 90 -2.05 -8.33 12.65
N LEU A 91 -1.87 -8.40 11.32
CA LEU A 91 -1.20 -9.53 10.66
C LEU A 91 0.31 -9.59 10.98
N TYR A 92 0.94 -8.45 11.11
CA TYR A 92 2.39 -8.30 11.28
C TYR A 92 2.73 -7.45 12.51
N PRO A 93 2.34 -7.87 13.74
CA PRO A 93 2.44 -7.03 14.94
C PRO A 93 3.88 -6.68 15.35
N ASN A 94 4.87 -7.45 14.86
CA ASN A 94 6.29 -7.24 15.18
C ASN A 94 7.07 -6.64 14.01
N ALA A 95 6.41 -6.33 12.90
CA ALA A 95 7.05 -5.74 11.73
C ALA A 95 7.05 -4.21 11.79
N LEU A 96 8.06 -3.63 11.16
CA LEU A 96 8.03 -2.23 10.79
C LEU A 96 7.12 -2.09 9.57
N LEU A 97 6.09 -1.25 9.64
CA LEU A 97 5.28 -0.90 8.48
C LEU A 97 5.90 0.32 7.79
N ARG A 98 6.06 0.26 6.49
CA ARG A 98 6.55 1.36 5.66
C ARG A 98 5.65 1.58 4.47
N LEU A 99 5.65 2.79 3.96
CA LEU A 99 4.98 3.17 2.72
C LEU A 99 5.68 4.38 2.11
N GLU A 100 5.40 4.60 0.85
CA GLU A 100 5.76 5.81 0.14
C GLU A 100 4.50 6.63 -0.13
N VAL A 101 4.63 7.94 -0.12
CA VAL A 101 3.54 8.85 -0.41
C VAL A 101 4.07 10.08 -1.14
N GLU A 102 3.36 10.50 -2.17
CA GLU A 102 3.68 11.75 -2.86
C GLU A 102 3.58 12.94 -1.91
N ALA A 103 4.57 13.83 -1.97
CA ALA A 103 4.68 14.97 -1.06
C ALA A 103 3.44 15.88 -1.08
N GLU A 104 2.74 15.92 -2.19
CA GLU A 104 1.54 16.74 -2.41
C GLU A 104 0.23 16.03 -2.07
N ASN A 105 0.28 14.73 -1.71
CA ASN A 105 -0.90 13.95 -1.35
C ASN A 105 -1.28 14.17 0.12
N ASP A 106 -1.70 15.39 0.43
CA ASP A 106 -2.04 15.81 1.79
C ASP A 106 -3.11 14.97 2.46
N SER A 107 -4.09 14.48 1.69
CA SER A 107 -5.18 13.66 2.23
C SER A 107 -4.67 12.30 2.72
N ALA A 108 -3.82 11.65 1.96
CA ALA A 108 -3.20 10.39 2.35
C ALA A 108 -2.23 10.59 3.53
N ILE A 109 -1.40 11.63 3.48
CA ILE A 109 -0.46 11.95 4.57
C ILE A 109 -1.20 12.14 5.90
N ARG A 110 -2.36 12.82 5.91
CA ARG A 110 -3.17 12.96 7.12
C ARG A 110 -3.66 11.63 7.66
N VAL A 111 -4.09 10.71 6.79
CA VAL A 111 -4.52 9.36 7.19
C VAL A 111 -3.35 8.60 7.80
N TYR A 112 -2.20 8.58 7.13
CA TYR A 112 -1.02 7.85 7.59
C TYR A 112 -0.49 8.37 8.92
N LYS A 113 -0.44 9.69 9.10
CA LYS A 113 -0.06 10.30 10.38
C LYS A 113 -1.01 9.91 11.53
N ARG A 114 -2.31 9.87 11.28
CA ARG A 114 -3.28 9.38 12.28
C ARG A 114 -3.08 7.91 12.63
N CYS A 115 -2.57 7.10 11.69
CA CYS A 115 -2.22 5.70 11.92
C CYS A 115 -0.85 5.51 12.58
N GLY A 116 -0.13 6.59 12.89
CA GLY A 116 1.16 6.55 13.58
C GLY A 116 2.40 6.54 12.69
N PHE A 117 2.23 6.76 11.39
CA PHE A 117 3.38 6.93 10.49
C PHE A 117 4.02 8.31 10.64
N ASP A 118 5.34 8.34 10.54
CA ASP A 118 6.13 9.55 10.43
C ASP A 118 7.11 9.46 9.26
N PHE A 119 7.53 10.62 8.75
CA PHE A 119 8.52 10.67 7.68
C PHE A 119 9.88 10.19 8.16
N LEU A 120 10.55 9.43 7.30
CA LEU A 120 11.99 9.16 7.44
C LEU A 120 12.79 10.20 6.64
N PRO A 121 14.01 10.55 7.08
CA PRO A 121 14.80 11.61 6.45
C PRO A 121 15.58 11.13 5.21
N TYR A 122 15.11 10.10 4.53
CA TYR A 122 15.82 9.52 3.39
C TYR A 122 15.15 9.88 2.08
N LEU A 123 15.96 10.13 1.08
CA LEU A 123 15.53 10.22 -0.31
C LEU A 123 15.65 8.85 -0.96
N GLU A 124 14.67 8.48 -1.74
CA GLU A 124 14.69 7.23 -2.48
C GLU A 124 15.40 7.40 -3.82
N MET A 125 16.17 6.40 -4.20
CA MET A 125 16.86 6.32 -5.48
C MET A 125 16.61 4.96 -6.13
N LYS A 126 16.39 4.94 -7.44
CA LYS A 126 16.34 3.74 -8.25
C LYS A 126 17.35 3.80 -9.38
N LYS A 127 17.75 2.62 -9.89
CA LYS A 127 18.63 2.50 -11.05
C LYS A 127 17.85 2.10 -12.30
#